data_e023cc590fd2f6fe3b60dcde043b9a45
#
_entry.id   e023cc590fd2f6fe3b60dcde043b9a45
#
_cell.length_a   1.000
_cell.length_b   1.000
_cell.length_c   1.000
_cell.angle_alpha   90.00
_cell.angle_beta   90.00
_cell.angle_gamma   90.00
#
_symmetry.space_group_name_H-M   'P 1'
#
loop_
_entity.id
_entity.type
_entity.pdbx_description
1 polymer ?
#
loop_
_entity_poly.entity_id
_entity_poly.type
_entity_poly.pdbx_seq_one_letter_code
_entity_poly.pdbx_strand_id
1 'polypeptide(L)'
;IEEKLIDEDVATYLLAGIILATKNFKTSNVTPQTLSIASLLVAKGGRREQIIQNLYQNKFISTLKLWGRVLSRLNHDVDGRLVWSVISASDFLETSTAPTELIDVIGELIVSMPKTEVVALIYEIKEVNGAKIKCLLYSAKNNLDSLFMAKKFNPAGNKELANFTLPNIDIAEAEKIIIEEIKNKLK
;
A
#
# COMPACT_ATOMS: atom_id res chain seq x y z
N ILE A 1 -19.62 -13.64 -21.96
CA ILE A 1 -20.83 -13.72 -21.11
C ILE A 1 -21.97 -13.18 -21.96
N GLU A 2 -23.06 -13.93 -22.13
CA GLU A 2 -24.21 -13.39 -22.81
C GLU A 2 -24.79 -12.22 -22.03
N GLU A 3 -24.97 -11.06 -22.68
CA GLU A 3 -25.46 -9.82 -22.03
C GLU A 3 -26.81 -9.99 -21.33
N LYS A 4 -27.61 -10.98 -21.74
CA LYS A 4 -28.89 -11.31 -21.13
C LYS A 4 -28.78 -11.93 -19.73
N LEU A 5 -27.61 -12.45 -19.35
CA LEU A 5 -27.33 -13.05 -18.04
C LEU A 5 -26.77 -12.02 -17.01
N ILE A 6 -26.55 -10.79 -17.44
CA ILE A 6 -26.04 -9.74 -16.55
C ILE A 6 -27.23 -8.97 -15.99
N ASP A 7 -27.66 -9.37 -14.79
CA ASP A 7 -28.59 -8.61 -13.97
C ASP A 7 -27.85 -7.53 -13.16
N GLU A 8 -28.57 -6.76 -12.36
CA GLU A 8 -28.01 -5.67 -11.54
C GLU A 8 -26.96 -6.14 -10.53
N ASP A 9 -27.15 -7.30 -9.90
CA ASP A 9 -26.23 -7.85 -8.92
C ASP A 9 -24.96 -8.36 -9.59
N VAL A 10 -25.08 -9.10 -10.69
CA VAL A 10 -23.92 -9.54 -11.49
C VAL A 10 -23.16 -8.34 -12.03
N ALA A 11 -23.85 -7.33 -12.55
CA ALA A 11 -23.21 -6.08 -13.00
C ALA A 11 -22.44 -5.40 -11.86
N THR A 12 -23.01 -5.34 -10.66
CA THR A 12 -22.38 -4.76 -9.47
C THR A 12 -21.11 -5.52 -9.08
N TYR A 13 -21.13 -6.85 -9.02
CA TYR A 13 -19.96 -7.66 -8.67
C TYR A 13 -18.85 -7.57 -9.72
N LEU A 14 -19.18 -7.61 -11.00
CA LEU A 14 -18.19 -7.45 -12.06
C LEU A 14 -17.55 -6.06 -12.05
N LEU A 15 -18.36 -5.01 -11.84
CA LEU A 15 -17.89 -3.64 -11.72
C LEU A 15 -16.99 -3.46 -10.49
N ALA A 16 -17.33 -4.09 -9.36
CA ALA A 16 -16.49 -4.07 -8.16
C ALA A 16 -15.12 -4.72 -8.42
N GLY A 17 -15.07 -5.82 -9.17
CA GLY A 17 -13.81 -6.43 -9.59
C GLY A 17 -12.95 -5.51 -10.44
N ILE A 18 -13.52 -4.78 -11.41
CA ILE A 18 -12.82 -3.81 -12.23
C ILE A 18 -12.29 -2.65 -11.35
N ILE A 19 -13.13 -2.09 -10.48
CA ILE A 19 -12.76 -0.98 -9.59
C ILE A 19 -11.61 -1.38 -8.67
N LEU A 20 -11.64 -2.58 -8.10
CA LEU A 20 -10.56 -3.10 -7.25
C LEU A 20 -9.26 -3.28 -8.04
N ALA A 21 -9.30 -3.99 -9.17
CA ALA A 21 -8.12 -4.31 -9.98
C ALA A 21 -7.44 -3.06 -10.57
N THR A 22 -8.21 -1.98 -10.76
CA THR A 22 -7.71 -0.72 -11.34
C THR A 22 -7.52 0.38 -10.30
N LYS A 23 -7.66 0.09 -9.01
CA LYS A 23 -7.67 1.09 -7.94
C LYS A 23 -8.54 2.30 -8.30
N ASN A 24 -9.79 2.03 -8.67
CA ASN A 24 -10.74 3.05 -9.16
C ASN A 24 -10.24 3.79 -10.42
N PHE A 25 -9.77 3.04 -11.41
CA PHE A 25 -9.26 3.53 -12.71
C PHE A 25 -8.00 4.40 -12.63
N LYS A 26 -7.20 4.27 -11.56
CA LYS A 26 -5.97 5.06 -11.35
C LYS A 26 -4.69 4.34 -11.79
N THR A 27 -4.78 3.05 -12.16
CA THR A 27 -3.61 2.25 -12.54
C THR A 27 -3.34 2.30 -14.04
N SER A 28 -2.10 2.04 -14.44
CA SER A 28 -1.65 2.10 -15.85
C SER A 28 -2.23 0.99 -16.75
N ASN A 29 -2.86 -0.03 -16.18
CA ASN A 29 -3.50 -1.12 -16.92
C ASN A 29 -4.93 -0.79 -17.38
N VAL A 30 -5.43 0.42 -17.12
CA VAL A 30 -6.73 0.88 -17.61
C VAL A 30 -6.65 1.13 -19.10
N THR A 31 -7.51 0.47 -19.87
CA THR A 31 -7.62 0.60 -21.32
C THR A 31 -8.97 1.19 -21.73
N PRO A 32 -9.13 1.68 -22.96
CA PRO A 32 -10.46 2.10 -23.48
C PRO A 32 -11.51 0.98 -23.36
N GLN A 33 -11.10 -0.28 -23.56
CA GLN A 33 -11.97 -1.43 -23.38
C GLN A 33 -12.41 -1.62 -21.93
N THR A 34 -11.51 -1.42 -20.96
CA THR A 34 -11.85 -1.45 -19.53
C THR A 34 -12.94 -0.42 -19.20
N LEU A 35 -12.81 0.80 -19.71
CA LEU A 35 -13.80 1.86 -19.50
C LEU A 35 -15.12 1.58 -20.18
N SER A 36 -15.10 1.02 -21.41
CA SER A 36 -16.31 0.64 -22.13
C SER A 36 -17.10 -0.47 -21.39
N ILE A 37 -16.40 -1.48 -20.88
CA ILE A 37 -17.03 -2.54 -20.08
C ILE A 37 -17.61 -1.99 -18.78
N ALA A 38 -16.87 -1.12 -18.08
CA ALA A 38 -17.36 -0.49 -16.85
C ALA A 38 -18.62 0.36 -17.12
N SER A 39 -18.65 1.13 -18.22
CA SER A 39 -19.82 1.90 -18.66
C SER A 39 -21.03 1.00 -18.93
N LEU A 40 -20.83 -0.12 -19.62
CA LEU A 40 -21.90 -1.10 -19.87
C LEU A 40 -22.46 -1.66 -18.56
N LEU A 41 -21.58 -2.02 -17.60
CA LEU A 41 -21.99 -2.56 -16.30
C LEU A 41 -22.80 -1.52 -15.49
N VAL A 42 -22.40 -0.25 -15.52
CA VAL A 42 -23.19 0.84 -14.91
C VAL A 42 -24.56 0.98 -15.60
N ALA A 43 -24.61 0.93 -16.93
CA ALA A 43 -25.86 0.97 -17.69
C ALA A 43 -26.80 -0.22 -17.40
N LYS A 44 -26.24 -1.38 -16.97
CA LYS A 44 -26.97 -2.57 -16.51
C LYS A 44 -27.40 -2.51 -15.03
N GLY A 45 -27.28 -1.34 -14.39
CA GLY A 45 -27.67 -1.13 -12.99
C GLY A 45 -26.57 -1.39 -11.96
N GLY A 46 -25.31 -1.57 -12.39
CA GLY A 46 -24.19 -1.74 -11.47
C GLY A 46 -24.06 -0.55 -10.48
N ARG A 47 -24.16 -0.84 -9.19
CA ARG A 47 -24.27 0.14 -8.08
C ARG A 47 -22.89 0.73 -7.73
N ARG A 48 -22.32 1.55 -8.65
CA ARG A 48 -20.98 2.12 -8.51
C ARG A 48 -20.80 2.90 -7.20
N GLU A 49 -21.75 3.73 -6.82
CA GLU A 49 -21.65 4.54 -5.59
C GLU A 49 -21.53 3.65 -4.35
N GLN A 50 -22.34 2.61 -4.24
CA GLN A 50 -22.29 1.64 -3.15
C GLN A 50 -20.94 0.92 -3.10
N ILE A 51 -20.39 0.55 -4.26
CA ILE A 51 -19.05 -0.07 -4.35
C ILE A 51 -17.99 0.88 -3.81
N ILE A 52 -17.99 2.15 -4.26
CA ILE A 52 -17.02 3.16 -3.81
C ILE A 52 -17.14 3.44 -2.32
N GLN A 53 -18.35 3.57 -1.80
CA GLN A 53 -18.57 3.74 -0.36
C GLN A 53 -18.00 2.57 0.44
N ASN A 54 -18.31 1.35 0.04
CA ASN A 54 -17.87 0.15 0.77
C ASN A 54 -16.34 -0.07 0.70
N LEU A 55 -15.72 0.24 -0.43
CA LEU A 55 -14.29 -0.02 -0.64
C LEU A 55 -13.37 1.11 -0.16
N TYR A 56 -13.82 2.38 -0.26
CA TYR A 56 -12.93 3.52 -0.08
C TYR A 56 -13.39 4.56 0.93
N GLN A 57 -14.67 4.60 1.30
CA GLN A 57 -15.20 5.64 2.19
C GLN A 57 -15.47 5.17 3.62
N ASN A 58 -15.32 3.88 3.93
CA ASN A 58 -15.53 3.31 5.27
C ASN A 58 -14.23 3.21 6.08
N LYS A 59 -13.32 4.20 5.95
CA LYS A 59 -12.13 4.24 6.79
C LYS A 59 -12.49 4.75 8.18
N PHE A 60 -12.13 3.97 9.20
CA PHE A 60 -12.32 4.39 10.58
C PHE A 60 -11.44 5.61 10.90
N ILE A 61 -11.89 6.47 11.80
CA ILE A 61 -11.13 7.64 12.28
C ILE A 61 -9.74 7.20 12.81
N SER A 62 -9.67 6.03 13.44
CA SER A 62 -8.42 5.40 13.89
C SER A 62 -7.41 5.25 12.76
N THR A 63 -7.80 4.69 11.62
CA THR A 63 -6.95 4.52 10.43
C THR A 63 -6.48 5.87 9.88
N LEU A 64 -7.37 6.87 9.83
CA LEU A 64 -7.00 8.23 9.40
C LEU A 64 -5.99 8.89 10.36
N LYS A 65 -6.10 8.65 11.67
CA LYS A 65 -5.12 9.10 12.65
C LYS A 65 -3.75 8.44 12.43
N LEU A 66 -3.71 7.12 12.17
CA LEU A 66 -2.48 6.42 11.82
C LEU A 66 -1.85 7.01 10.55
N TRP A 67 -2.65 7.28 9.51
CA TRP A 67 -2.19 7.94 8.30
C TRP A 67 -1.56 9.30 8.59
N GLY A 68 -2.20 10.11 9.43
CA GLY A 68 -1.64 11.38 9.88
C GLY A 68 -0.26 11.24 10.53
N ARG A 69 -0.04 10.20 11.35
CA ARG A 69 1.27 9.90 11.96
C ARG A 69 2.31 9.53 10.91
N VAL A 70 1.95 8.64 9.97
CA VAL A 70 2.85 8.25 8.87
C VAL A 70 3.22 9.45 8.02
N LEU A 71 2.25 10.25 7.59
CA LEU A 71 2.47 11.41 6.73
C LEU A 71 3.29 12.51 7.40
N SER A 72 3.07 12.76 8.70
CA SER A 72 3.81 13.78 9.44
C SER A 72 5.32 13.48 9.61
N ARG A 73 5.72 12.21 9.46
CA ARG A 73 7.10 11.73 9.56
C ARG A 73 7.65 11.23 8.22
N LEU A 74 7.00 11.63 7.13
CA LEU A 74 7.41 11.20 5.81
C LEU A 74 8.74 11.85 5.42
N ASN A 75 9.70 11.00 5.07
CA ASN A 75 11.01 11.39 4.56
C ASN A 75 11.17 10.93 3.12
N HIS A 76 12.10 11.51 2.37
CA HIS A 76 12.41 11.13 1.00
C HIS A 76 13.91 11.29 0.70
N ASP A 77 14.40 10.58 -0.30
CA ASP A 77 15.72 10.81 -0.87
C ASP A 77 15.77 12.09 -1.72
N VAL A 78 16.96 12.46 -2.17
CA VAL A 78 17.20 13.72 -2.91
C VAL A 78 16.32 13.79 -4.19
N ASP A 79 16.10 12.66 -4.85
CA ASP A 79 15.38 12.59 -6.12
C ASP A 79 13.87 12.36 -5.94
N GLY A 80 13.42 12.06 -4.71
CA GLY A 80 12.04 11.69 -4.40
C GLY A 80 11.62 10.30 -4.92
N ARG A 81 12.61 9.45 -5.28
CA ARG A 81 12.36 8.08 -5.75
C ARG A 81 12.09 7.12 -4.61
N LEU A 82 12.76 7.32 -3.47
CA LEU A 82 12.55 6.58 -2.23
C LEU A 82 11.84 7.47 -1.22
N VAL A 83 10.72 6.98 -0.70
CA VAL A 83 9.96 7.63 0.38
C VAL A 83 9.84 6.67 1.54
N TRP A 84 10.01 7.15 2.77
CA TRP A 84 9.87 6.30 3.95
C TRP A 84 9.28 7.03 5.14
N SER A 85 8.72 6.27 6.05
CA SER A 85 8.26 6.77 7.34
C SER A 85 8.54 5.76 8.45
N VAL A 86 8.65 6.27 9.67
CA VAL A 86 8.94 5.48 10.86
C VAL A 86 7.76 5.58 11.83
N ILE A 87 7.25 4.42 12.27
CA ILE A 87 6.07 4.28 13.11
C ILE A 87 6.45 3.53 14.39
N SER A 88 6.25 4.16 15.54
CA SER A 88 6.51 3.53 16.84
C SER A 88 5.36 2.63 17.28
N ALA A 89 5.63 1.71 18.20
CA ALA A 89 4.57 0.90 18.80
C ALA A 89 3.52 1.74 19.54
N SER A 90 3.89 2.91 20.08
CA SER A 90 2.95 3.84 20.71
C SER A 90 1.97 4.46 19.71
N ASP A 91 2.38 4.69 18.45
CA ASP A 91 1.48 5.23 17.41
C ASP A 91 0.29 4.28 17.16
N PHE A 92 0.52 2.97 17.11
CA PHE A 92 -0.57 2.01 16.98
C PHE A 92 -1.51 1.98 18.19
N LEU A 93 -0.95 2.08 19.41
CA LEU A 93 -1.76 2.14 20.64
C LEU A 93 -2.61 3.40 20.69
N GLU A 94 -2.03 4.57 20.44
CA GLU A 94 -2.71 5.86 20.50
C GLU A 94 -3.78 6.03 19.42
N THR A 95 -3.59 5.39 18.27
CA THR A 95 -4.57 5.40 17.18
C THR A 95 -5.56 4.25 17.25
N SER A 96 -5.37 3.28 18.16
CA SER A 96 -6.16 2.04 18.25
C SER A 96 -6.20 1.28 16.91
N THR A 97 -5.03 1.14 16.28
CA THR A 97 -4.85 0.49 14.96
C THR A 97 -3.88 -0.68 15.05
N ALA A 98 -3.82 -1.45 13.96
CA ALA A 98 -2.89 -2.56 13.78
C ALA A 98 -1.92 -2.31 12.61
N PRO A 99 -0.73 -2.96 12.60
CA PRO A 99 0.24 -2.84 11.51
C PRO A 99 -0.29 -3.24 10.12
N THR A 100 -1.32 -4.06 10.05
CA THR A 100 -1.98 -4.46 8.80
C THR A 100 -2.60 -3.28 8.04
N GLU A 101 -2.98 -2.20 8.74
CA GLU A 101 -3.53 -0.99 8.14
C GLU A 101 -2.49 -0.14 7.39
N LEU A 102 -1.19 -0.41 7.58
CA LEU A 102 -0.11 0.28 6.86
C LEU A 102 -0.11 -0.02 5.36
N ILE A 103 -0.64 -1.15 4.92
CA ILE A 103 -0.74 -1.52 3.50
C ILE A 103 -1.59 -0.50 2.73
N ASP A 104 -2.66 -0.03 3.35
CA ASP A 104 -3.53 0.99 2.76
C ASP A 104 -2.81 2.32 2.57
N VAL A 105 -1.95 2.69 3.54
CA VAL A 105 -1.13 3.92 3.46
C VAL A 105 -0.18 3.87 2.27
N ILE A 106 0.49 2.72 2.05
CA ILE A 106 1.39 2.53 0.90
C ILE A 106 0.66 2.79 -0.41
N GLY A 107 -0.55 2.23 -0.55
CA GLY A 107 -1.36 2.41 -1.76
C GLY A 107 -1.63 3.86 -2.10
N GLU A 108 -1.97 4.68 -1.09
CA GLU A 108 -2.24 6.11 -1.28
C GLU A 108 -0.96 6.92 -1.53
N LEU A 109 0.15 6.61 -0.88
CA LEU A 109 1.44 7.27 -1.10
C LEU A 109 1.89 7.13 -2.55
N ILE A 110 1.81 5.92 -3.11
CA ILE A 110 2.21 5.65 -4.50
C ILE A 110 1.33 6.44 -5.49
N VAL A 111 0.02 6.48 -5.26
CA VAL A 111 -0.91 7.20 -6.14
C VAL A 111 -0.70 8.72 -6.07
N SER A 112 -0.36 9.24 -4.89
CA SER A 112 -0.23 10.68 -4.64
C SER A 112 1.15 11.22 -5.01
N MET A 113 2.16 10.37 -5.21
CA MET A 113 3.55 10.76 -5.47
C MET A 113 4.10 10.09 -6.74
N PRO A 114 3.86 10.67 -7.95
CA PRO A 114 4.20 10.03 -9.23
C PRO A 114 5.70 9.74 -9.45
N LYS A 115 6.59 10.46 -8.77
CA LYS A 115 8.05 10.23 -8.85
C LYS A 115 8.51 9.08 -7.96
N THR A 116 7.73 8.70 -6.96
CA THR A 116 8.10 7.66 -6.01
C THR A 116 8.12 6.30 -6.69
N GLU A 117 9.22 5.60 -6.54
CA GLU A 117 9.44 4.26 -7.08
C GLU A 117 9.39 3.21 -5.98
N VAL A 118 9.81 3.59 -4.76
CA VAL A 118 9.89 2.71 -3.60
C VAL A 118 9.34 3.42 -2.38
N VAL A 119 8.51 2.70 -1.60
CA VAL A 119 8.03 3.14 -0.28
C VAL A 119 8.49 2.15 0.77
N ALA A 120 9.11 2.64 1.84
CA ALA A 120 9.48 1.84 3.01
C ALA A 120 8.73 2.34 4.25
N LEU A 121 7.92 1.49 4.87
CA LEU A 121 7.31 1.76 6.16
C LEU A 121 8.01 0.91 7.23
N ILE A 122 8.76 1.56 8.10
CA ILE A 122 9.54 0.96 9.18
C ILE A 122 8.74 1.13 10.46
N TYR A 123 8.43 0.02 11.14
CA TYR A 123 7.58 0.09 12.31
C TYR A 123 8.01 -0.85 13.42
N GLU A 124 7.76 -0.41 14.65
CA GLU A 124 8.03 -1.17 15.87
C GLU A 124 6.81 -1.98 16.29
N ILE A 125 7.03 -3.25 16.65
CA ILE A 125 6.05 -4.10 17.33
C ILE A 125 6.60 -4.49 18.69
N LYS A 126 5.80 -4.32 19.75
CA LYS A 126 6.09 -4.86 21.08
C LYS A 126 5.59 -6.29 21.16
N GLU A 127 6.50 -7.20 21.46
CA GLU A 127 6.21 -8.60 21.77
C GLU A 127 6.60 -8.91 23.22
N VAL A 128 6.17 -10.08 23.73
CA VAL A 128 6.49 -10.51 25.10
C VAL A 128 8.01 -10.56 25.35
N ASN A 129 8.79 -10.88 24.33
CA ASN A 129 10.26 -11.03 24.38
C ASN A 129 11.03 -9.78 23.94
N GLY A 130 10.40 -8.61 23.88
CA GLY A 130 11.04 -7.35 23.48
C GLY A 130 10.42 -6.70 22.25
N ALA A 131 11.01 -5.58 21.83
CA ALA A 131 10.61 -4.88 20.64
C ALA A 131 11.26 -5.51 19.39
N LYS A 132 10.50 -5.61 18.30
CA LYS A 132 11.00 -5.99 16.97
C LYS A 132 10.70 -4.88 16.00
N ILE A 133 11.66 -4.56 15.14
CA ILE A 133 11.48 -3.64 14.05
C ILE A 133 11.12 -4.42 12.79
N LYS A 134 10.03 -4.04 12.17
CA LYS A 134 9.57 -4.59 10.89
C LYS A 134 9.58 -3.53 9.82
N CYS A 135 9.74 -3.97 8.58
CA CYS A 135 9.65 -3.10 7.42
C CYS A 135 8.72 -3.70 6.37
N LEU A 136 7.83 -2.86 5.84
CA LEU A 136 7.13 -3.11 4.59
C LEU A 136 7.82 -2.30 3.50
N LEU A 137 8.34 -2.99 2.49
CA LEU A 137 9.01 -2.38 1.35
C LEU A 137 8.19 -2.64 0.09
N TYR A 138 7.73 -1.59 -0.56
CA TYR A 138 6.90 -1.66 -1.76
C TYR A 138 7.61 -1.01 -2.94
N SER A 139 7.60 -1.70 -4.10
CA SER A 139 8.08 -1.18 -5.38
C SER A 139 6.91 -0.82 -6.29
N ALA A 140 6.83 0.44 -6.70
CA ALA A 140 5.77 0.92 -7.59
C ALA A 140 6.02 0.62 -9.07
N LYS A 141 7.25 0.29 -9.44
CA LYS A 141 7.64 0.05 -10.84
C LYS A 141 7.97 -1.41 -11.12
N ASN A 142 7.52 -1.91 -12.26
CA ASN A 142 7.70 -3.31 -12.70
C ASN A 142 9.17 -3.74 -12.87
N ASN A 143 10.09 -2.79 -13.07
CA ASN A 143 11.52 -3.06 -13.20
C ASN A 143 12.26 -3.15 -11.85
N LEU A 144 11.60 -2.82 -10.75
CA LEU A 144 12.14 -2.93 -9.41
C LEU A 144 11.62 -4.20 -8.71
N ASP A 145 12.43 -4.73 -7.82
CA ASP A 145 12.12 -5.94 -7.07
C ASP A 145 12.40 -5.72 -5.57
N SER A 146 11.32 -5.62 -4.79
CA SER A 146 11.39 -5.41 -3.35
C SER A 146 12.12 -6.54 -2.62
N LEU A 147 11.99 -7.79 -3.07
CA LEU A 147 12.74 -8.92 -2.49
C LEU A 147 14.25 -8.78 -2.74
N PHE A 148 14.63 -8.39 -3.95
CA PHE A 148 16.03 -8.15 -4.28
C PHE A 148 16.63 -6.99 -3.49
N MET A 149 15.88 -5.88 -3.36
CA MET A 149 16.33 -4.71 -2.59
C MET A 149 16.51 -5.02 -1.11
N ALA A 150 15.63 -5.85 -0.55
CA ALA A 150 15.67 -6.24 0.85
C ALA A 150 16.46 -7.54 1.12
N LYS A 151 17.14 -8.13 0.13
CA LYS A 151 17.76 -9.47 0.21
C LYS A 151 18.65 -9.65 1.45
N LYS A 152 19.37 -8.63 1.87
CA LYS A 152 20.23 -8.61 3.07
C LYS A 152 19.46 -8.94 4.36
N PHE A 153 18.17 -8.63 4.40
CA PHE A 153 17.31 -8.77 5.58
C PHE A 153 16.45 -10.04 5.57
N ASN A 154 16.71 -10.96 4.62
CA ASN A 154 15.96 -12.22 4.50
C ASN A 154 14.44 -12.01 4.36
N PRO A 155 13.98 -11.25 3.36
CA PRO A 155 12.59 -10.83 3.21
C PRO A 155 11.66 -11.98 2.83
N ALA A 156 10.39 -11.84 3.23
CA ALA A 156 9.27 -12.62 2.71
C ALA A 156 8.34 -11.73 1.89
N GLY A 157 7.57 -12.31 0.97
CA GLY A 157 6.62 -11.58 0.13
C GLY A 157 6.77 -11.87 -1.35
N ASN A 158 6.62 -10.85 -2.18
CA ASN A 158 6.74 -10.94 -3.62
C ASN A 158 7.54 -9.76 -4.19
N LYS A 159 7.65 -9.69 -5.52
CA LYS A 159 8.41 -8.65 -6.21
C LYS A 159 7.93 -7.23 -5.92
N GLU A 160 6.63 -7.03 -5.71
CA GLU A 160 6.05 -5.72 -5.44
C GLU A 160 6.13 -5.33 -3.95
N LEU A 161 5.84 -6.29 -3.05
CA LEU A 161 5.78 -6.07 -1.61
C LEU A 161 6.63 -7.08 -0.87
N ALA A 162 7.70 -6.63 -0.25
CA ALA A 162 8.51 -7.41 0.66
C ALA A 162 8.27 -6.98 2.12
N ASN A 163 8.37 -7.93 3.03
CA ASN A 163 8.38 -7.66 4.46
C ASN A 163 9.54 -8.39 5.12
N PHE A 164 10.14 -7.79 6.13
CA PHE A 164 11.24 -8.36 6.88
C PHE A 164 11.29 -7.82 8.30
N THR A 165 12.06 -8.49 9.16
CA THR A 165 12.16 -8.17 10.58
C THR A 165 13.62 -8.05 10.98
N LEU A 166 13.96 -7.00 11.73
CA LEU A 166 15.25 -6.85 12.41
C LEU A 166 15.03 -7.03 13.92
N PRO A 167 15.57 -8.08 14.51
CA PRO A 167 15.48 -8.30 15.96
C PRO A 167 16.53 -7.49 16.72
N ASN A 168 16.20 -7.11 17.95
CA ASN A 168 17.16 -6.54 18.93
C ASN A 168 17.92 -5.31 18.43
N ILE A 169 17.25 -4.40 17.72
CA ILE A 169 17.83 -3.16 17.22
C ILE A 169 16.88 -2.00 17.55
N ASP A 170 17.46 -0.83 17.79
CA ASP A 170 16.71 0.41 17.93
C ASP A 170 16.12 0.86 16.59
N ILE A 171 14.96 1.53 16.64
CA ILE A 171 14.23 1.93 15.43
C ILE A 171 15.00 2.95 14.59
N ALA A 172 15.77 3.85 15.22
CA ALA A 172 16.55 4.84 14.51
C ALA A 172 17.78 4.23 13.83
N GLU A 173 18.40 3.23 14.45
CA GLU A 173 19.49 2.46 13.86
C GLU A 173 18.97 1.58 12.71
N ALA A 174 17.83 0.93 12.90
CA ALA A 174 17.17 0.13 11.86
C ALA A 174 16.83 1.00 10.64
N GLU A 175 16.28 2.20 10.84
CA GLU A 175 16.02 3.16 9.75
C GLU A 175 17.27 3.42 8.91
N LYS A 176 18.39 3.76 9.55
CA LYS A 176 19.65 4.06 8.85
C LYS A 176 20.11 2.87 7.99
N ILE A 177 20.15 1.68 8.58
CA ILE A 177 20.61 0.46 7.90
C ILE A 177 19.70 0.11 6.71
N ILE A 178 18.38 0.17 6.90
CA ILE A 178 17.40 -0.15 5.87
C ILE A 178 17.49 0.85 4.71
N ILE A 179 17.46 2.14 5.03
CA ILE A 179 17.45 3.19 4.01
C ILE A 179 18.77 3.24 3.23
N GLU A 180 19.90 3.02 3.89
CA GLU A 180 21.20 2.93 3.21
C GLU A 180 21.25 1.75 2.22
N GLU A 181 20.81 0.57 2.63
CA GLU A 181 20.76 -0.61 1.75
C GLU A 181 19.87 -0.37 0.53
N ILE A 182 18.66 0.20 0.74
CA ILE A 182 17.71 0.47 -0.35
C ILE A 182 18.29 1.51 -1.31
N LYS A 183 18.88 2.61 -0.80
CA LYS A 183 19.53 3.64 -1.63
C LYS A 183 20.65 3.07 -2.50
N ASN A 184 21.45 2.14 -1.97
CA ASN A 184 22.52 1.49 -2.72
C ASN A 184 22.00 0.60 -3.86
N LYS A 185 20.78 0.08 -3.75
CA LYS A 185 20.13 -0.75 -4.80
C LYS A 185 19.30 0.06 -5.79
N LEU A 186 18.97 1.31 -5.48
CA LEU A 186 18.24 2.22 -6.37
C LEU A 186 19.17 3.01 -7.33
N LYS A 187 20.46 2.95 -7.14
CA LYS A 187 21.45 3.52 -8.07
C LYS A 187 21.51 2.68 -9.34
#